data_8c7fb293df41eb0a74f180b31e17f5e1
#
_entry.id   8c7fb293df41eb0a74f180b31e17f5e1
#
_cell.length_a   1.000
_cell.length_b   1.000
_cell.length_c   1.000
_cell.angle_alpha   90.00
_cell.angle_beta   90.00
_cell.angle_gamma   90.00
#
_symmetry.space_group_name_H-M   'P 1'
#
loop_
_entity.id
_entity.type
_entity.pdbx_description
1 polymer ?
#
loop_
_entity_poly.entity_id
_entity_poly.type
_entity_poly.pdbx_seq_one_letter_code
_entity_poly.pdbx_strand_id
1 'polypeptide(L)'
;MAQIELQGIERIFTLGDSAVHALRPLDLRIDAGEYVAIMGPSGSGKSTLLNLLGLLDRPDAGRYHLEGRDVTTLSGDEQAAVRRTRIGFVFQSFHLVPRLTAAENIALPLMLAGMPAAERKQRTNRALRDFGLDRRADHRPEELSGGQRQRVAIARATIMQPAVLLADEPTGNLDRQTGQEVTALLEALNAAGTTLIVVTHDPGMGSRARRQLLMEDGALQRDWVPPPATPPAGRPAP
;
A
#
# COMPACT_ATOMS: atom_id res chain seq x y z
N MET A 1 4.82 3.78 -18.80
CA MET A 1 3.70 2.89 -19.22
C MET A 1 2.73 2.81 -18.05
N ALA A 2 1.42 3.00 -18.28
CA ALA A 2 0.46 3.03 -17.19
C ALA A 2 0.48 1.72 -16.39
N GLN A 3 0.73 1.83 -15.09
CA GLN A 3 0.61 0.73 -14.13
C GLN A 3 -0.85 0.56 -13.73
N ILE A 4 -1.52 1.69 -13.48
CA ILE A 4 -2.92 1.78 -13.06
C ILE A 4 -3.60 2.81 -13.95
N GLU A 5 -4.79 2.49 -14.44
CA GLU A 5 -5.66 3.42 -15.18
C GLU A 5 -7.10 3.20 -14.74
N LEU A 6 -7.69 4.24 -14.17
CA LEU A 6 -9.09 4.31 -13.77
C LEU A 6 -9.83 5.24 -14.74
N GLN A 7 -10.99 4.83 -15.21
CA GLN A 7 -11.84 5.58 -16.14
C GLN A 7 -13.26 5.64 -15.58
N GLY A 8 -13.68 6.79 -15.08
CA GLY A 8 -15.00 7.03 -14.51
C GLY A 8 -15.34 6.11 -13.33
N ILE A 9 -14.35 5.71 -12.53
CA ILE A 9 -14.58 4.80 -11.39
C ILE A 9 -15.46 5.46 -10.36
N GLU A 10 -16.56 4.79 -10.00
CA GLU A 10 -17.54 5.24 -9.01
C GLU A 10 -17.81 4.15 -7.97
N ARG A 11 -18.07 4.57 -6.71
CA ARG A 11 -18.48 3.67 -5.65
C ARG A 11 -19.55 4.28 -4.77
N ILE A 12 -20.70 3.60 -4.65
CA ILE A 12 -21.87 4.00 -3.88
C ILE A 12 -22.14 2.95 -2.81
N PHE A 13 -22.28 3.38 -1.57
CA PHE A 13 -22.76 2.52 -0.50
C PHE A 13 -24.20 2.86 -0.14
N THR A 14 -25.04 1.85 0.03
CA THR A 14 -26.42 2.03 0.50
C THR A 14 -26.43 1.88 2.03
N LEU A 15 -26.83 2.92 2.73
CA LEU A 15 -27.00 2.96 4.19
C LEU A 15 -28.49 3.19 4.50
N GLY A 16 -29.24 2.11 4.74
CA GLY A 16 -30.71 2.18 4.85
C GLY A 16 -31.30 2.68 3.52
N ASP A 17 -32.10 3.75 3.58
CA ASP A 17 -32.74 4.36 2.41
C ASP A 17 -31.86 5.43 1.72
N SER A 18 -30.65 5.67 2.21
CA SER A 18 -29.76 6.71 1.70
C SER A 18 -28.60 6.12 0.89
N ALA A 19 -28.33 6.69 -0.29
CA ALA A 19 -27.15 6.38 -1.09
C ALA A 19 -26.01 7.36 -0.75
N VAL A 20 -24.85 6.83 -0.40
CA VAL A 20 -23.64 7.62 -0.10
C VAL A 20 -22.61 7.36 -1.21
N HIS A 21 -22.29 8.39 -1.98
CA HIS A 21 -21.23 8.35 -2.98
C HIS A 21 -19.87 8.39 -2.27
N ALA A 22 -19.31 7.23 -1.96
CA ALA A 22 -18.00 7.12 -1.34
C ALA A 22 -16.88 7.49 -2.33
N LEU A 23 -17.10 7.23 -3.62
CA LEU A 23 -16.32 7.81 -4.72
C LEU A 23 -17.28 8.28 -5.80
N ARG A 24 -17.11 9.53 -6.21
CA ARG A 24 -17.74 10.11 -7.43
C ARG A 24 -16.93 9.68 -8.64
N PRO A 25 -17.48 9.75 -9.86
CA PRO A 25 -16.76 9.36 -11.06
C PRO A 25 -15.35 9.98 -11.09
N LEU A 26 -14.34 9.12 -11.15
CA LEU A 26 -12.93 9.48 -11.00
C LEU A 26 -12.11 8.87 -12.13
N ASP A 27 -11.32 9.71 -12.79
CA ASP A 27 -10.27 9.31 -13.72
C ASP A 27 -8.91 9.47 -13.01
N LEU A 28 -8.06 8.44 -13.09
CA LEU A 28 -6.73 8.48 -12.52
C LEU A 28 -5.79 7.56 -13.30
N ARG A 29 -4.61 8.08 -13.62
CA ARG A 29 -3.54 7.30 -14.21
C ARG A 29 -2.30 7.39 -13.33
N ILE A 30 -1.70 6.23 -13.02
CA ILE A 30 -0.44 6.11 -12.30
C ILE A 30 0.51 5.28 -13.15
N ASP A 31 1.71 5.81 -13.42
CA ASP A 31 2.72 5.10 -14.18
C ASP A 31 3.59 4.19 -13.28
N ALA A 32 4.25 3.21 -13.90
CA ALA A 32 5.10 2.26 -13.18
C ALA A 32 6.24 2.98 -12.45
N GLY A 33 6.48 2.60 -11.19
CA GLY A 33 7.53 3.16 -10.35
C GLY A 33 7.19 4.55 -9.75
N GLU A 34 5.99 5.09 -9.96
CA GLU A 34 5.58 6.31 -9.26
C GLU A 34 5.47 6.09 -7.74
N TYR A 35 5.77 7.13 -6.99
CA TYR A 35 5.41 7.27 -5.58
C TYR A 35 4.33 8.33 -5.45
N VAL A 36 3.12 7.90 -5.12
CA VAL A 36 1.91 8.72 -5.02
C VAL A 36 1.41 8.76 -3.59
N ALA A 37 1.14 9.94 -3.06
CA ALA A 37 0.43 10.12 -1.79
C ALA A 37 -1.01 10.57 -2.03
N ILE A 38 -1.97 9.86 -1.43
CA ILE A 38 -3.39 10.21 -1.44
C ILE A 38 -3.71 10.84 -0.07
N MET A 39 -4.09 12.10 -0.08
CA MET A 39 -4.36 12.91 1.10
C MET A 39 -5.80 13.41 1.11
N GLY A 40 -6.26 13.90 2.24
CA GLY A 40 -7.59 14.49 2.41
C GLY A 40 -8.17 14.21 3.80
N PRO A 41 -9.29 14.86 4.17
CA PRO A 41 -9.94 14.69 5.46
C PRO A 41 -10.49 13.27 5.66
N SER A 42 -10.84 12.92 6.90
CA SER A 42 -11.54 11.65 7.19
C SER A 42 -12.87 11.61 6.42
N GLY A 43 -13.22 10.45 5.89
CA GLY A 43 -14.45 10.26 5.11
C GLY A 43 -14.38 10.73 3.65
N SER A 44 -13.25 11.25 3.16
CA SER A 44 -13.12 11.75 1.78
C SER A 44 -13.04 10.66 0.69
N GLY A 45 -13.14 9.37 1.04
CA GLY A 45 -13.11 8.27 0.06
C GLY A 45 -11.74 7.61 -0.16
N LYS A 46 -10.66 8.04 0.52
CA LYS A 46 -9.29 7.52 0.33
C LYS A 46 -9.18 6.01 0.49
N SER A 47 -9.69 5.47 1.60
CA SER A 47 -9.65 4.02 1.87
C SER A 47 -10.53 3.25 0.89
N THR A 48 -11.64 3.84 0.43
CA THR A 48 -12.48 3.26 -0.63
C THR A 48 -11.70 3.17 -1.94
N LEU A 49 -11.00 4.25 -2.34
CA LEU A 49 -10.14 4.24 -3.52
C LEU A 49 -9.02 3.19 -3.37
N LEU A 50 -8.37 3.14 -2.20
CA LEU A 50 -7.31 2.16 -1.94
C LEU A 50 -7.83 0.72 -2.04
N ASN A 51 -9.04 0.44 -1.53
CA ASN A 51 -9.67 -0.88 -1.62
C ASN A 51 -10.01 -1.26 -3.07
N LEU A 52 -10.46 -0.32 -3.90
CA LEU A 52 -10.69 -0.56 -5.32
C LEU A 52 -9.38 -0.83 -6.06
N LEU A 53 -8.35 0.00 -5.84
CA LEU A 53 -7.01 -0.21 -6.40
C LEU A 53 -6.44 -1.56 -6.00
N GLY A 54 -6.75 -2.00 -4.80
CA GLY A 54 -6.32 -3.28 -4.25
C GLY A 54 -7.16 -4.48 -4.61
N LEU A 55 -8.20 -4.31 -5.43
CA LEU A 55 -9.15 -5.36 -5.78
C LEU A 55 -9.79 -6.03 -4.54
N LEU A 56 -9.94 -5.28 -3.44
CA LEU A 56 -10.66 -5.70 -2.22
C LEU A 56 -12.14 -5.38 -2.30
N ASP A 57 -12.51 -4.41 -3.15
CA ASP A 57 -13.87 -4.03 -3.46
C ASP A 57 -14.04 -3.88 -4.98
N ARG A 58 -15.28 -3.72 -5.44
CA ARG A 58 -15.63 -3.55 -6.85
C ARG A 58 -16.25 -2.17 -7.06
N PRO A 59 -15.94 -1.48 -8.16
CA PRO A 59 -16.65 -0.27 -8.51
C PRO A 59 -18.08 -0.59 -8.95
N ASP A 60 -18.98 0.38 -8.76
CA ASP A 60 -20.35 0.31 -9.27
C ASP A 60 -20.43 0.75 -10.73
N ALA A 61 -19.49 1.62 -11.16
CA ALA A 61 -19.34 2.06 -12.54
C ALA A 61 -17.87 2.33 -12.89
N GLY A 62 -17.60 2.48 -14.19
CA GLY A 62 -16.27 2.77 -14.71
C GLY A 62 -15.44 1.52 -15.01
N ARG A 63 -14.16 1.74 -15.37
CA ARG A 63 -13.20 0.68 -15.72
C ARG A 63 -11.89 0.86 -14.99
N TYR A 64 -11.29 -0.25 -14.57
CA TYR A 64 -9.97 -0.29 -13.96
C TYR A 64 -9.05 -1.22 -14.76
N HIS A 65 -7.97 -0.65 -15.32
CA HIS A 65 -6.90 -1.39 -15.96
C HIS A 65 -5.66 -1.41 -15.07
N LEU A 66 -5.17 -2.60 -14.77
CA LEU A 66 -3.90 -2.85 -14.09
C LEU A 66 -2.93 -3.45 -15.10
N GLU A 67 -1.81 -2.77 -15.37
CA GLU A 67 -0.82 -3.18 -16.38
C GLU A 67 -1.46 -3.42 -17.77
N GLY A 68 -2.42 -2.59 -18.13
CA GLY A 68 -3.15 -2.67 -19.40
C GLY A 68 -4.23 -3.76 -19.46
N ARG A 69 -4.38 -4.61 -18.43
CA ARG A 69 -5.46 -5.60 -18.34
C ARG A 69 -6.67 -5.00 -17.63
N ASP A 70 -7.84 -5.08 -18.24
CA ASP A 70 -9.10 -4.74 -17.56
C ASP A 70 -9.36 -5.75 -16.43
N VAL A 71 -9.33 -5.26 -15.18
CA VAL A 71 -9.57 -6.06 -13.98
C VAL A 71 -10.98 -5.89 -13.41
N THR A 72 -11.78 -4.99 -13.99
CA THR A 72 -13.16 -4.72 -13.57
C THR A 72 -14.06 -5.92 -13.83
N THR A 73 -13.85 -6.58 -14.96
CA THR A 73 -14.68 -7.70 -15.46
C THR A 73 -14.27 -9.07 -14.91
N LEU A 74 -13.20 -9.13 -14.13
CA LEU A 74 -12.68 -10.38 -13.59
C LEU A 74 -13.63 -10.99 -12.55
N SER A 75 -13.72 -12.31 -12.53
CA SER A 75 -14.36 -13.07 -11.44
C SER A 75 -13.63 -12.84 -10.11
N GLY A 76 -14.28 -13.18 -8.99
CA GLY A 76 -13.66 -13.05 -7.66
C GLY A 76 -12.35 -13.83 -7.53
N ASP A 77 -12.28 -15.03 -8.09
CA ASP A 77 -11.09 -15.88 -8.07
C ASP A 77 -9.96 -15.30 -8.91
N GLU A 78 -10.27 -14.76 -10.08
CA GLU A 78 -9.28 -14.08 -10.93
C GLU A 78 -8.76 -12.81 -10.26
N GLN A 79 -9.63 -11.98 -9.65
CA GLN A 79 -9.20 -10.82 -8.88
C GLN A 79 -8.30 -11.22 -7.71
N ALA A 80 -8.63 -12.30 -6.99
CA ALA A 80 -7.80 -12.84 -5.92
C ALA A 80 -6.42 -13.31 -6.42
N ALA A 81 -6.37 -13.93 -7.60
CA ALA A 81 -5.11 -14.34 -8.23
C ALA A 81 -4.24 -13.14 -8.63
N VAL A 82 -4.83 -12.09 -9.24
CA VAL A 82 -4.15 -10.84 -9.58
C VAL A 82 -3.66 -10.15 -8.30
N ARG A 83 -4.54 -9.97 -7.30
CA ARG A 83 -4.19 -9.36 -6.00
C ARG A 83 -3.00 -10.06 -5.35
N ARG A 84 -3.01 -11.39 -5.28
CA ARG A 84 -1.94 -12.19 -4.67
C ARG A 84 -0.58 -11.98 -5.30
N THR A 85 -0.53 -11.74 -6.62
CA THR A 85 0.74 -11.72 -7.36
C THR A 85 1.20 -10.32 -7.74
N ARG A 86 0.27 -9.36 -7.89
CA ARG A 86 0.58 -8.03 -8.44
C ARG A 86 0.46 -6.90 -7.44
N ILE A 87 -0.23 -7.13 -6.31
CA ILE A 87 -0.55 -6.08 -5.34
C ILE A 87 -0.10 -6.51 -3.95
N GLY A 88 0.68 -5.67 -3.28
CA GLY A 88 1.00 -5.80 -1.86
C GLY A 88 0.18 -4.81 -1.04
N PHE A 89 -0.21 -5.21 0.18
CA PHE A 89 -0.94 -4.35 1.11
C PHE A 89 -0.20 -4.18 2.43
N VAL A 90 -0.07 -2.93 2.86
CA VAL A 90 0.43 -2.53 4.17
C VAL A 90 -0.64 -1.72 4.88
N PHE A 91 -1.07 -2.13 6.06
CA PHE A 91 -2.14 -1.49 6.83
C PHE A 91 -1.59 -0.85 8.10
N GLN A 92 -2.27 0.18 8.60
CA GLN A 92 -1.99 0.84 9.87
C GLN A 92 -1.99 -0.14 11.05
N SER A 93 -2.93 -1.10 11.07
CA SER A 93 -3.08 -2.11 12.12
C SER A 93 -2.30 -3.40 11.85
N PHE A 94 -1.29 -3.36 10.96
CA PHE A 94 -0.40 -4.46 10.57
C PHE A 94 -1.11 -5.67 9.95
N HIS A 95 -2.29 -6.03 10.39
CA HIS A 95 -3.09 -7.19 10.00
C HIS A 95 -2.28 -8.50 9.95
N LEU A 96 -1.41 -8.70 10.93
CA LEU A 96 -0.68 -9.95 11.09
C LEU A 96 -1.62 -11.03 11.66
N VAL A 97 -1.40 -12.28 11.26
CA VAL A 97 -2.12 -13.43 11.84
C VAL A 97 -1.53 -13.71 13.21
N PRO A 98 -2.29 -13.55 14.32
CA PRO A 98 -1.72 -13.55 15.67
C PRO A 98 -1.09 -14.89 16.09
N ARG A 99 -1.60 -16.00 15.53
CA ARG A 99 -1.12 -17.37 15.86
C ARG A 99 0.12 -17.78 15.09
N LEU A 100 0.51 -17.01 14.07
CA LEU A 100 1.69 -17.28 13.24
C LEU A 100 2.88 -16.47 13.74
N THR A 101 4.07 -17.04 13.64
CA THR A 101 5.34 -16.33 13.86
C THR A 101 5.60 -15.27 12.79
N ALA A 102 6.62 -14.44 12.96
CA ALA A 102 7.05 -13.48 11.94
C ALA A 102 7.40 -14.18 10.62
N ALA A 103 8.18 -15.26 10.68
CA ALA A 103 8.53 -16.07 9.51
C ALA A 103 7.31 -16.64 8.81
N GLU A 104 6.35 -17.19 9.56
CA GLU A 104 5.13 -17.77 9.02
C GLU A 104 4.21 -16.70 8.40
N ASN A 105 4.07 -15.52 9.04
CA ASN A 105 3.35 -14.40 8.46
C ASN A 105 3.94 -13.95 7.12
N ILE A 106 5.27 -13.85 7.04
CA ILE A 106 5.97 -13.48 5.79
C ILE A 106 5.80 -14.58 4.74
N ALA A 107 5.85 -15.85 5.12
CA ALA A 107 5.74 -16.99 4.21
C ALA A 107 4.31 -17.22 3.69
N LEU A 108 3.29 -16.65 4.34
CA LEU A 108 1.88 -16.94 4.07
C LEU A 108 1.48 -16.75 2.58
N PRO A 109 1.84 -15.65 1.90
CA PRO A 109 1.51 -15.49 0.48
C PRO A 109 2.15 -16.56 -0.42
N LEU A 110 3.39 -16.96 -0.12
CA LEU A 110 4.10 -18.01 -0.85
C LEU A 110 3.42 -19.37 -0.66
N MET A 111 2.93 -19.65 0.56
CA MET A 111 2.19 -20.87 0.87
C MET A 111 0.87 -20.93 0.10
N LEU A 112 0.12 -19.83 0.10
CA LEU A 112 -1.14 -19.71 -0.64
C LEU A 112 -0.95 -19.76 -2.17
N ALA A 113 0.25 -19.45 -2.66
CA ALA A 113 0.63 -19.61 -4.06
C ALA A 113 1.07 -21.05 -4.42
N GLY A 114 1.06 -22.00 -3.47
CA GLY A 114 1.46 -23.37 -3.70
C GLY A 114 2.97 -23.56 -3.86
N MET A 115 3.80 -22.59 -3.44
CA MET A 115 5.26 -22.69 -3.60
C MET A 115 5.86 -23.82 -2.78
N PRO A 116 6.83 -24.58 -3.33
CA PRO A 116 7.50 -25.68 -2.62
C PRO A 116 8.15 -25.22 -1.32
N ALA A 117 8.13 -26.08 -0.27
CA ALA A 117 8.58 -25.72 1.08
C ALA A 117 10.04 -25.23 1.12
N ALA A 118 10.94 -25.83 0.35
CA ALA A 118 12.35 -25.45 0.30
C ALA A 118 12.52 -24.00 -0.25
N GLU A 119 11.82 -23.68 -1.33
CA GLU A 119 11.86 -22.33 -1.94
C GLU A 119 11.21 -21.28 -1.02
N ARG A 120 10.06 -21.61 -0.39
CA ARG A 120 9.43 -20.75 0.63
C ARG A 120 10.42 -20.39 1.73
N LYS A 121 11.07 -21.42 2.31
CA LYS A 121 12.05 -21.21 3.38
C LYS A 121 13.20 -20.31 2.94
N GLN A 122 13.72 -20.51 1.73
CA GLN A 122 14.80 -19.68 1.19
C GLN A 122 14.38 -18.22 1.03
N ARG A 123 13.21 -17.97 0.40
CA ARG A 123 12.69 -16.60 0.21
C ARG A 123 12.35 -15.92 1.52
N THR A 124 11.72 -16.64 2.45
CA THR A 124 11.38 -16.12 3.77
C THR A 124 12.63 -15.74 4.57
N ASN A 125 13.65 -16.60 4.60
CA ASN A 125 14.90 -16.32 5.30
C ASN A 125 15.64 -15.12 4.68
N ARG A 126 15.56 -14.95 3.37
CA ARG A 126 16.09 -13.74 2.69
C ARG A 126 15.32 -12.50 3.15
N ALA A 127 13.98 -12.52 3.08
CA ALA A 127 13.16 -11.41 3.52
C ALA A 127 13.40 -11.05 4.99
N LEU A 128 13.51 -12.04 5.90
CA LEU A 128 13.83 -11.77 7.30
C LEU A 128 15.13 -10.97 7.45
N ARG A 129 16.18 -11.33 6.71
CA ARG A 129 17.45 -10.58 6.72
C ARG A 129 17.31 -9.19 6.12
N ASP A 130 16.70 -9.09 4.94
CA ASP A 130 16.54 -7.81 4.21
C ASP A 130 15.75 -6.78 5.04
N PHE A 131 14.83 -7.25 5.90
CA PHE A 131 14.02 -6.42 6.79
C PHE A 131 14.55 -6.33 8.24
N GLY A 132 15.72 -6.92 8.55
CA GLY A 132 16.33 -6.90 9.88
C GLY A 132 15.53 -7.65 10.95
N LEU A 133 14.90 -8.75 10.55
CA LEU A 133 14.00 -9.57 11.39
C LEU A 133 14.56 -10.99 11.66
N ASP A 134 15.79 -11.28 11.27
CA ASP A 134 16.41 -12.62 11.40
C ASP A 134 16.38 -13.15 12.84
N ARG A 135 16.63 -12.27 13.83
CA ARG A 135 16.59 -12.64 15.26
C ARG A 135 15.16 -12.69 15.83
N ARG A 136 14.15 -12.41 15.02
CA ARG A 136 12.73 -12.35 15.40
C ARG A 136 11.87 -13.34 14.63
N ALA A 137 12.48 -14.21 13.83
CA ALA A 137 11.80 -15.15 12.93
C ALA A 137 10.71 -15.96 13.65
N ASP A 138 10.99 -16.44 14.86
CA ASP A 138 10.12 -17.34 15.64
C ASP A 138 9.19 -16.59 16.61
N HIS A 139 9.27 -15.24 16.67
CA HIS A 139 8.42 -14.44 17.55
C HIS A 139 7.03 -14.27 16.93
N ARG A 140 6.00 -14.28 17.78
CA ARG A 140 4.62 -13.96 17.41
C ARG A 140 4.39 -12.45 17.44
N PRO A 141 3.33 -11.93 16.79
CA PRO A 141 3.04 -10.49 16.74
C PRO A 141 2.98 -9.80 18.11
N GLU A 142 2.50 -10.47 19.15
CA GLU A 142 2.43 -9.96 20.52
C GLU A 142 3.81 -9.75 21.17
N GLU A 143 4.82 -10.46 20.70
CA GLU A 143 6.20 -10.40 21.19
C GLU A 143 7.06 -9.38 20.43
N LEU A 144 6.48 -8.73 19.41
CA LEU A 144 7.15 -7.78 18.53
C LEU A 144 6.80 -6.34 18.88
N SER A 145 7.78 -5.43 18.77
CA SER A 145 7.50 -3.98 18.83
C SER A 145 6.61 -3.53 17.64
N GLY A 146 6.00 -2.34 17.73
CA GLY A 146 5.20 -1.76 16.63
C GLY A 146 5.97 -1.71 15.31
N GLY A 147 7.21 -1.23 15.32
CA GLY A 147 8.07 -1.16 14.14
C GLY A 147 8.43 -2.55 13.59
N GLN A 148 8.69 -3.53 14.47
CA GLN A 148 8.95 -4.91 14.03
C GLN A 148 7.70 -5.52 13.38
N ARG A 149 6.51 -5.31 13.95
CA ARG A 149 5.23 -5.76 13.35
C ARG A 149 5.03 -5.13 11.97
N GLN A 150 5.32 -3.84 11.83
CA GLN A 150 5.19 -3.16 10.55
C GLN A 150 6.20 -3.69 9.51
N ARG A 151 7.45 -3.93 9.91
CA ARG A 151 8.45 -4.56 9.02
C ARG A 151 8.02 -5.96 8.58
N VAL A 152 7.43 -6.77 9.46
CA VAL A 152 6.85 -8.08 9.10
C VAL A 152 5.70 -7.91 8.09
N ALA A 153 4.80 -6.93 8.30
CA ALA A 153 3.69 -6.65 7.39
C ALA A 153 4.19 -6.21 6.01
N ILE A 154 5.22 -5.35 5.94
CA ILE A 154 5.82 -4.91 4.67
C ILE A 154 6.55 -6.09 3.99
N ALA A 155 7.34 -6.88 4.74
CA ALA A 155 8.00 -8.07 4.20
C ALA A 155 6.98 -9.06 3.61
N ARG A 156 5.86 -9.31 4.30
CA ARG A 156 4.75 -10.14 3.80
C ARG A 156 4.14 -9.55 2.54
N ALA A 157 3.90 -8.24 2.51
CA ALA A 157 3.31 -7.56 1.36
C ALA A 157 4.19 -7.62 0.11
N THR A 158 5.52 -7.68 0.29
CA THR A 158 6.50 -7.61 -0.80
C THR A 158 7.11 -8.95 -1.17
N ILE A 159 6.87 -10.03 -0.42
CA ILE A 159 7.49 -11.35 -0.64
C ILE A 159 7.18 -11.96 -2.03
N MET A 160 6.03 -11.59 -2.61
CA MET A 160 5.63 -11.99 -3.96
C MET A 160 6.17 -11.07 -5.06
N GLN A 161 6.96 -10.02 -4.68
CA GLN A 161 7.49 -9.01 -5.59
C GLN A 161 6.37 -8.32 -6.40
N PRO A 162 5.39 -7.70 -5.72
CA PRO A 162 4.26 -7.09 -6.40
C PRO A 162 4.71 -5.89 -7.24
N ALA A 163 3.97 -5.59 -8.29
CA ALA A 163 4.18 -4.40 -9.12
C ALA A 163 3.70 -3.11 -8.42
N VAL A 164 2.68 -3.25 -7.56
CA VAL A 164 2.06 -2.16 -6.81
C VAL A 164 2.07 -2.48 -5.32
N LEU A 165 2.52 -1.52 -4.50
CA LEU A 165 2.42 -1.57 -3.05
C LEU A 165 1.47 -0.46 -2.58
N LEU A 166 0.38 -0.88 -1.94
CA LEU A 166 -0.64 -0.01 -1.37
C LEU A 166 -0.42 0.07 0.14
N ALA A 167 -0.34 1.26 0.69
CA ALA A 167 -0.12 1.48 2.12
C ALA A 167 -1.19 2.41 2.69
N ASP A 168 -1.96 1.92 3.66
CA ASP A 168 -2.98 2.70 4.37
C ASP A 168 -2.42 3.11 5.73
N GLU A 169 -2.13 4.40 5.91
CA GLU A 169 -1.57 4.99 7.13
C GLU A 169 -0.41 4.17 7.74
N PRO A 170 0.64 3.83 6.95
CA PRO A 170 1.61 2.81 7.34
C PRO A 170 2.45 3.17 8.58
N THR A 171 2.39 4.41 9.05
CA THR A 171 3.12 4.92 10.23
C THR A 171 2.21 5.38 11.35
N GLY A 172 0.88 5.31 11.17
CA GLY A 172 -0.10 5.91 12.09
C GLY A 172 -0.09 5.35 13.52
N ASN A 173 0.41 4.12 13.74
CA ASN A 173 0.52 3.47 15.05
C ASN A 173 1.97 3.38 15.55
N LEU A 174 2.90 4.18 15.01
CA LEU A 174 4.32 4.15 15.34
C LEU A 174 4.76 5.47 15.97
N ASP A 175 5.78 5.39 16.81
CA ASP A 175 6.50 6.59 17.23
C ASP A 175 7.23 7.26 16.05
N ARG A 176 7.60 8.52 16.21
CA ARG A 176 8.18 9.31 15.13
C ARG A 176 9.45 8.70 14.52
N GLN A 177 10.36 8.18 15.36
CA GLN A 177 11.61 7.60 14.87
C GLN A 177 11.34 6.32 14.07
N THR A 178 10.57 5.40 14.63
CA THR A 178 10.17 4.16 13.96
C THR A 178 9.38 4.44 12.67
N GLY A 179 8.51 5.47 12.67
CA GLY A 179 7.78 5.91 11.49
C GLY A 179 8.71 6.37 10.37
N GLN A 180 9.78 7.11 10.69
CA GLN A 180 10.79 7.52 9.71
C GLN A 180 11.54 6.32 9.10
N GLU A 181 11.89 5.32 9.92
CA GLU A 181 12.54 4.10 9.45
C GLU A 181 11.63 3.31 8.49
N VAL A 182 10.34 3.20 8.82
CA VAL A 182 9.35 2.54 7.97
C VAL A 182 9.16 3.31 6.66
N THR A 183 9.10 4.63 6.72
CA THR A 183 8.99 5.47 5.51
C THR A 183 10.22 5.27 4.60
N ALA A 184 11.43 5.30 5.16
CA ALA A 184 12.66 5.07 4.39
C ALA A 184 12.67 3.67 3.73
N LEU A 185 12.12 2.65 4.43
CA LEU A 185 11.99 1.31 3.87
C LEU A 185 11.04 1.27 2.67
N LEU A 186 9.88 1.94 2.77
CA LEU A 186 8.93 2.05 1.65
C LEU A 186 9.53 2.80 0.45
N GLU A 187 10.29 3.87 0.71
CA GLU A 187 11.02 4.61 -0.33
C GLU A 187 12.08 3.76 -1.02
N ALA A 188 12.81 2.93 -0.27
CA ALA A 188 13.79 2.01 -0.84
C ALA A 188 13.12 0.98 -1.78
N LEU A 189 11.93 0.47 -1.41
CA LEU A 189 11.14 -0.43 -2.26
C LEU A 189 10.67 0.28 -3.53
N ASN A 190 10.24 1.55 -3.44
CA ASN A 190 9.87 2.34 -4.60
C ASN A 190 11.09 2.63 -5.50
N ALA A 191 12.22 3.00 -4.92
CA ALA A 191 13.46 3.21 -5.67
C ALA A 191 13.95 1.95 -6.40
N ALA A 192 13.60 0.76 -5.89
CA ALA A 192 13.84 -0.54 -6.54
C ALA A 192 12.83 -0.85 -7.67
N GLY A 193 11.88 0.05 -7.97
CA GLY A 193 10.96 -0.04 -9.10
C GLY A 193 9.50 -0.38 -8.74
N THR A 194 9.17 -0.64 -7.49
CA THR A 194 7.78 -0.90 -7.08
C THR A 194 6.98 0.39 -7.12
N THR A 195 5.81 0.40 -7.76
CA THR A 195 4.86 1.53 -7.68
C THR A 195 4.30 1.61 -6.27
N LEU A 196 4.46 2.76 -5.61
CA LEU A 196 4.05 2.97 -4.22
C LEU A 196 2.90 3.96 -4.15
N ILE A 197 1.78 3.55 -3.54
CA ILE A 197 0.63 4.41 -3.27
C ILE A 197 0.38 4.41 -1.77
N VAL A 198 0.48 5.58 -1.16
CA VAL A 198 0.30 5.76 0.28
C VAL A 198 -0.91 6.64 0.55
N VAL A 199 -1.85 6.13 1.32
CA VAL A 199 -2.90 6.97 1.95
C VAL A 199 -2.34 7.46 3.27
N THR A 200 -2.35 8.77 3.48
CA THR A 200 -1.90 9.35 4.74
C THR A 200 -2.52 10.71 5.02
N HIS A 201 -2.68 11.03 6.30
CA HIS A 201 -3.00 12.38 6.77
C HIS A 201 -1.75 13.10 7.34
N ASP A 202 -0.59 12.40 7.39
CA ASP A 202 0.69 12.99 7.81
C ASP A 202 1.30 13.80 6.65
N PRO A 203 1.39 15.16 6.78
CA PRO A 203 2.00 16.01 5.77
C PRO A 203 3.49 15.67 5.53
N GLY A 204 4.19 15.19 6.58
CA GLY A 204 5.59 14.79 6.48
C GLY A 204 5.79 13.59 5.55
N MET A 205 4.93 12.59 5.65
CA MET A 205 4.94 11.45 4.73
C MET A 205 4.43 11.85 3.33
N GLY A 206 3.35 12.64 3.28
CA GLY A 206 2.79 13.11 2.00
C GLY A 206 3.79 13.90 1.16
N SER A 207 4.59 14.78 1.80
CA SER A 207 5.59 15.61 1.11
C SER A 207 6.78 14.84 0.52
N ARG A 208 6.95 13.56 0.89
CA ARG A 208 8.01 12.69 0.35
C ARG A 208 7.60 12.04 -0.97
N ALA A 209 6.29 11.98 -1.26
CA ALA A 209 5.80 11.48 -2.52
C ALA A 209 6.10 12.46 -3.67
N ARG A 210 6.45 11.90 -4.84
CA ARG A 210 6.71 12.71 -6.05
C ARG A 210 5.44 13.30 -6.65
N ARG A 211 4.28 12.73 -6.31
CA ARG A 211 2.95 13.17 -6.77
C ARG A 211 1.97 13.06 -5.63
N GLN A 212 1.13 14.07 -5.48
CA GLN A 212 0.14 14.15 -4.42
C GLN A 212 -1.26 14.30 -5.00
N LEU A 213 -2.19 13.55 -4.42
CA LEU A 213 -3.61 13.57 -4.76
C LEU A 213 -4.38 14.06 -3.54
N LEU A 214 -5.21 15.08 -3.70
CA LEU A 214 -6.12 15.56 -2.65
C LEU A 214 -7.53 15.09 -2.95
N MET A 215 -8.10 14.33 -2.02
CA MET A 215 -9.48 13.85 -2.08
C MET A 215 -10.36 14.58 -1.08
N GLU A 216 -11.54 15.02 -1.52
CA GLU A 216 -12.60 15.59 -0.69
C GLU A 216 -13.97 15.12 -1.21
N ASP A 217 -14.86 14.75 -0.32
CA ASP A 217 -16.25 14.35 -0.62
C ASP A 217 -16.39 13.32 -1.76
N GLY A 218 -15.50 12.32 -1.76
CA GLY A 218 -15.46 11.26 -2.76
C GLY A 218 -14.89 11.66 -4.12
N ALA A 219 -14.37 12.87 -4.28
CA ALA A 219 -13.81 13.38 -5.53
C ALA A 219 -12.32 13.69 -5.43
N LEU A 220 -11.60 13.54 -6.54
CA LEU A 220 -10.23 14.03 -6.69
C LEU A 220 -10.27 15.53 -6.97
N GLN A 221 -9.91 16.34 -5.96
CA GLN A 221 -9.91 17.81 -6.08
C GLN A 221 -8.64 18.33 -6.71
N ARG A 222 -7.51 17.69 -6.43
CA ARG A 222 -6.21 18.13 -6.92
C ARG A 222 -5.28 16.97 -7.17
N ASP A 223 -4.52 17.07 -8.25
CA ASP A 223 -3.46 16.16 -8.65
C ASP A 223 -2.26 17.00 -9.05
N TRP A 224 -1.13 16.87 -8.32
CA TRP A 224 0.03 17.71 -8.60
C TRP A 224 1.35 17.04 -8.23
N VAL A 225 2.39 17.48 -8.90
CA VAL A 225 3.78 17.15 -8.54
C VAL A 225 4.30 18.31 -7.68
N PRO A 226 4.60 18.08 -6.40
CA PRO A 226 5.14 19.13 -5.54
C PRO A 226 6.51 19.60 -6.09
N PRO A 227 6.85 20.88 -5.93
CA PRO A 227 8.20 21.34 -6.25
C PRO A 227 9.22 20.56 -5.39
N PRO A 228 10.44 20.31 -5.91
CA PRO A 228 11.46 19.63 -5.13
C PRO A 228 11.67 20.36 -3.80
N ALA A 229 11.74 19.59 -2.71
CA ALA A 229 11.95 20.15 -1.38
C ALA A 229 13.18 21.06 -1.37
N THR A 230 13.01 22.34 -1.08
CA THR A 230 14.15 23.25 -0.91
C THR A 230 15.00 22.71 0.24
N PRO A 231 16.31 22.46 0.04
CA PRO A 231 17.16 22.02 1.13
C PRO A 231 17.06 23.06 2.27
N PRO A 232 17.05 22.63 3.54
CA PRO A 232 17.00 23.55 4.65
C PRO A 232 18.13 24.57 4.49
N ALA A 233 17.77 25.87 4.53
CA ALA A 233 18.73 26.96 4.42
C ALA A 233 19.86 26.68 5.43
N GLY A 234 21.09 26.57 4.92
CA GLY A 234 22.24 26.24 5.71
C GLY A 234 22.30 27.15 6.94
N ARG A 235 22.49 26.57 8.13
CA ARG A 235 22.83 27.34 9.33
C ARG A 235 24.03 28.25 8.96
N PRO A 236 24.00 29.55 9.21
CA PRO A 236 25.19 30.35 9.10
C PRO A 236 26.27 29.69 9.97
N ALA A 237 27.46 29.53 9.43
CA ALA A 237 28.61 29.05 10.16
C ALA A 237 28.94 30.05 11.29
N PRO A 238 29.43 29.56 12.47
CA PRO A 238 29.77 30.40 13.60
C PRO A 238 30.90 31.37 13.31
#